data_7db2ddd664587192dcf290751c931538
#
_entry.id   7db2ddd664587192dcf290751c931538
#
_cell.length_a   1.000
_cell.length_b   1.000
_cell.length_c   1.000
_cell.angle_alpha   90.00
_cell.angle_beta   90.00
_cell.angle_gamma   90.00
#
_symmetry.space_group_name_H-M   'P 1'
#
loop_
_entity.id
_entity.type
_entity.pdbx_description
1 polymer ?
#
loop_
_entity_poly.entity_id
_entity_poly.type
_entity_poly.pdbx_seq_one_letter_code
_entity_poly.pdbx_strand_id
1 'polypeptide(L)'
;DQYFPADKQASAKLLKKLVARFSTDGDDGKLSAKTADAAIALNALGKGADIDVDALVKNFLKDEKSDAGLTLGQYGRYIMALTAGGIDCAKAQIGSKTRNLVVEMEKLSETTDPTLEDAVYLLPVYGNDKYRNISGVTPEGLIDLLLAAQDDDGFFWASEKADTYSIPLTGQA
;
A
#
# COMPACT_ATOMS: atom_id res chain seq x y z
N ASP A 1 -28.10 15.27 -3.86
CA ASP A 1 -26.97 14.66 -3.15
C ASP A 1 -27.42 14.34 -1.72
N GLN A 2 -27.86 13.11 -1.47
CA GLN A 2 -28.12 12.63 -0.10
C GLN A 2 -26.77 12.26 0.53
N TYR A 3 -26.15 13.22 1.20
CA TYR A 3 -25.00 12.96 2.07
C TYR A 3 -25.52 12.23 3.32
N PHE A 4 -25.27 10.93 3.41
CA PHE A 4 -25.51 10.19 4.65
C PHE A 4 -24.40 10.54 5.64
N PRO A 5 -24.68 11.30 6.72
CA PRO A 5 -23.68 11.52 7.74
C PRO A 5 -23.29 10.15 8.33
N ALA A 6 -22.03 9.76 8.17
CA ALA A 6 -21.53 8.52 8.73
C ALA A 6 -21.80 8.55 10.25
N ASP A 7 -22.48 7.53 10.76
CA ASP A 7 -22.65 7.36 12.20
C ASP A 7 -21.26 7.17 12.83
N LYS A 8 -20.80 8.22 13.52
CA LYS A 8 -19.46 8.25 14.16
C LYS A 8 -19.26 7.09 15.13
N GLN A 9 -20.33 6.61 15.78
CA GLN A 9 -20.24 5.47 16.71
C GLN A 9 -20.11 4.15 15.95
N ALA A 10 -20.90 3.95 14.88
CA ALA A 10 -20.80 2.78 14.04
C ALA A 10 -19.43 2.70 13.34
N SER A 11 -18.95 3.83 12.83
CA SER A 11 -17.62 3.94 12.21
C SER A 11 -16.50 3.63 13.21
N ALA A 12 -16.56 4.17 14.42
CA ALA A 12 -15.56 3.88 15.47
C ALA A 12 -15.58 2.41 15.92
N LYS A 13 -16.76 1.79 15.98
CA LYS A 13 -16.90 0.37 16.32
C LYS A 13 -16.37 -0.54 15.21
N LEU A 14 -16.65 -0.19 13.94
CA LEU A 14 -16.13 -0.91 12.78
C LEU A 14 -14.60 -0.80 12.74
N LEU A 15 -14.08 0.41 12.94
CA LEU A 15 -12.65 0.68 12.99
C LEU A 15 -11.93 -0.15 14.05
N LYS A 16 -12.48 -0.22 15.29
CA LYS A 16 -11.94 -1.08 16.34
C LYS A 16 -11.91 -2.55 15.94
N LYS A 17 -12.95 -3.04 15.24
CA LYS A 17 -13.00 -4.43 14.74
C LYS A 17 -11.96 -4.68 13.65
N LEU A 18 -11.78 -3.72 12.73
CA LEU A 18 -10.78 -3.82 11.67
C LEU A 18 -9.37 -3.81 12.25
N VAL A 19 -9.07 -2.87 13.16
CA VAL A 19 -7.79 -2.82 13.86
C VAL A 19 -7.52 -4.13 14.60
N ALA A 20 -8.48 -4.65 15.37
CA ALA A 20 -8.34 -5.94 16.06
C ALA A 20 -8.13 -7.13 15.12
N ARG A 21 -8.61 -7.07 13.88
CA ARG A 21 -8.42 -8.14 12.89
C ARG A 21 -7.04 -8.12 12.24
N PHE A 22 -6.42 -6.94 12.11
CA PHE A 22 -5.12 -6.77 11.47
C PHE A 22 -3.95 -6.65 12.45
N SER A 23 -4.25 -6.52 13.74
CA SER A 23 -3.27 -6.48 14.81
C SER A 23 -3.20 -7.83 15.51
N THR A 24 -2.01 -8.41 15.60
CA THR A 24 -1.76 -9.51 16.54
C THR A 24 -1.46 -8.90 17.89
N ASP A 25 -2.10 -9.42 18.94
CA ASP A 25 -1.80 -9.03 20.32
C ASP A 25 -0.28 -9.20 20.56
N GLY A 26 0.41 -8.09 20.81
CA GLY A 26 1.73 -8.13 21.40
C GLY A 26 1.60 -8.57 22.87
N ASP A 27 2.65 -9.13 23.44
CA ASP A 27 2.68 -9.57 24.85
C ASP A 27 2.31 -8.47 25.87
N ASP A 28 2.27 -7.20 25.45
CA ASP A 28 1.99 -6.02 26.25
C ASP A 28 0.61 -5.38 25.95
N GLY A 29 -0.25 -6.05 25.19
CA GLY A 29 -1.57 -5.57 24.81
C GLY A 29 -1.58 -4.42 23.80
N LYS A 30 -0.43 -4.07 23.19
CA LYS A 30 -0.34 -3.09 22.12
C LYS A 30 -0.63 -3.73 20.77
N LEU A 31 -1.35 -2.98 19.93
CA LEU A 31 -1.59 -3.35 18.55
C LEU A 31 -0.27 -3.29 17.79
N SER A 32 0.18 -4.40 17.21
CA SER A 32 1.39 -4.45 16.41
C SER A 32 1.09 -4.86 14.97
N ALA A 33 1.38 -3.98 14.01
CA ALA A 33 1.24 -4.28 12.59
C ALA A 33 2.48 -5.02 12.09
N LYS A 34 2.31 -6.29 11.77
CA LYS A 34 3.36 -7.16 11.22
C LYS A 34 3.26 -7.35 9.70
N THR A 35 2.19 -6.85 9.09
CA THR A 35 1.97 -6.90 7.63
C THR A 35 1.90 -5.50 7.05
N ALA A 36 2.18 -5.35 5.76
CA ALA A 36 2.16 -4.06 5.09
C ALA A 36 0.77 -3.40 5.17
N ASP A 37 -0.30 -4.15 4.92
CA ASP A 37 -1.67 -3.62 4.98
C ASP A 37 -2.05 -3.14 6.38
N ALA A 38 -1.67 -3.91 7.41
CA ALA A 38 -1.91 -3.51 8.79
C ALA A 38 -1.11 -2.24 9.16
N ALA A 39 0.13 -2.12 8.68
CA ALA A 39 0.96 -0.94 8.91
C ALA A 39 0.37 0.32 8.26
N ILE A 40 -0.08 0.22 7.00
CA ILE A 40 -0.75 1.31 6.28
C ILE A 40 -2.04 1.72 7.02
N ALA A 41 -2.87 0.75 7.42
CA ALA A 41 -4.10 1.01 8.14
C ALA A 41 -3.85 1.66 9.52
N LEU A 42 -2.88 1.17 10.29
CA LEU A 42 -2.52 1.76 11.59
C LEU A 42 -1.97 3.19 11.44
N ASN A 43 -1.19 3.44 10.39
CA ASN A 43 -0.70 4.79 10.10
C ASN A 43 -1.84 5.75 9.77
N ALA A 44 -2.80 5.33 8.96
CA ALA A 44 -3.99 6.12 8.64
C ALA A 44 -4.83 6.45 9.90
N LEU A 45 -4.76 5.62 10.92
CA LEU A 45 -5.39 5.83 12.23
C LEU A 45 -4.55 6.65 13.22
N GLY A 46 -3.38 7.13 12.81
CA GLY A 46 -2.44 7.82 13.69
C GLY A 46 -1.75 6.90 14.71
N LYS A 47 -1.62 5.61 14.39
CA LYS A 47 -1.03 4.57 15.25
C LYS A 47 0.35 4.10 14.75
N GLY A 48 1.12 5.00 14.12
CA GLY A 48 2.41 4.67 13.51
C GLY A 48 3.44 4.04 14.46
N ALA A 49 3.37 4.36 15.77
CA ALA A 49 4.28 3.78 16.76
C ALA A 49 4.05 2.27 17.02
N ASP A 50 2.95 1.71 16.56
CA ASP A 50 2.58 0.31 16.76
C ASP A 50 3.01 -0.58 15.57
N ILE A 51 3.83 -0.05 14.65
CA ILE A 51 4.28 -0.77 13.45
C ILE A 51 5.56 -1.56 13.76
N ASP A 52 5.49 -2.87 13.57
CA ASP A 52 6.64 -3.80 13.70
C ASP A 52 7.49 -3.79 12.41
N VAL A 53 8.44 -2.84 12.36
CA VAL A 53 9.33 -2.66 11.20
C VAL A 53 10.17 -3.91 10.92
N ASP A 54 10.62 -4.62 11.96
CA ASP A 54 11.42 -5.84 11.79
C ASP A 54 10.61 -6.96 11.12
N ALA A 55 9.34 -7.10 11.50
CA ALA A 55 8.44 -8.03 10.84
C ALA A 55 8.18 -7.64 9.37
N LEU A 56 8.00 -6.34 9.08
CA LEU A 56 7.84 -5.85 7.71
C LEU A 56 9.06 -6.15 6.84
N VAL A 57 10.27 -5.90 7.35
CA VAL A 57 11.54 -6.20 6.64
C VAL A 57 11.68 -7.70 6.39
N LYS A 58 11.33 -8.55 7.37
CA LYS A 58 11.35 -10.02 7.19
C LYS A 58 10.37 -10.48 6.11
N ASN A 59 9.17 -9.93 6.10
CA ASN A 59 8.15 -10.25 5.10
C ASN A 59 8.59 -9.78 3.71
N PHE A 60 9.10 -8.56 3.58
CA PHE A 60 9.68 -8.05 2.34
C PHE A 60 10.73 -9.00 1.77
N LEU A 61 11.72 -9.40 2.58
CA LEU A 61 12.80 -10.31 2.16
C LEU A 61 12.29 -11.72 1.81
N LYS A 62 11.20 -12.17 2.44
CA LYS A 62 10.55 -13.45 2.13
C LYS A 62 9.87 -13.37 0.77
N ASP A 63 9.10 -12.32 0.52
CA ASP A 63 8.34 -12.16 -0.71
C ASP A 63 9.27 -11.89 -1.90
N GLU A 64 10.34 -11.11 -1.71
CA GLU A 64 11.39 -10.88 -2.71
C GLU A 64 12.07 -12.18 -3.17
N LYS A 65 12.22 -13.16 -2.28
CA LYS A 65 12.83 -14.47 -2.58
C LYS A 65 11.84 -15.48 -3.15
N SER A 66 10.58 -15.14 -3.27
CA SER A 66 9.60 -16.02 -3.92
C SER A 66 9.93 -16.18 -5.41
N ASP A 67 9.48 -17.27 -6.02
CA ASP A 67 9.74 -17.57 -7.45
C ASP A 67 9.20 -16.46 -8.38
N ALA A 68 8.15 -15.76 -7.96
CA ALA A 68 7.56 -14.65 -8.72
C ALA A 68 8.30 -13.31 -8.50
N GLY A 69 9.11 -13.18 -7.46
CA GLY A 69 9.67 -11.91 -7.01
C GLY A 69 8.60 -10.94 -6.49
N LEU A 70 8.96 -9.66 -6.39
CA LEU A 70 8.04 -8.59 -6.01
C LEU A 70 7.47 -7.90 -7.25
N THR A 71 6.15 -7.66 -7.27
CA THR A 71 5.50 -6.81 -8.28
C THR A 71 5.71 -5.32 -7.95
N LEU A 72 5.39 -4.43 -8.91
CA LEU A 72 5.40 -2.98 -8.69
C LEU A 72 4.51 -2.58 -7.51
N GLY A 73 3.29 -3.09 -7.46
CA GLY A 73 2.35 -2.81 -6.37
C GLY A 73 2.84 -3.33 -5.01
N GLN A 74 3.49 -4.50 -4.98
CA GLN A 74 4.10 -5.01 -3.76
C GLN A 74 5.26 -4.13 -3.28
N TYR A 75 6.13 -3.64 -4.17
CA TYR A 75 7.13 -2.62 -3.82
C TYR A 75 6.48 -1.37 -3.24
N GLY A 76 5.47 -0.80 -3.93
CA GLY A 76 4.73 0.37 -3.47
C GLY A 76 4.15 0.16 -2.08
N ARG A 77 3.49 -0.98 -1.86
CA ARG A 77 2.88 -1.37 -0.59
C ARG A 77 3.90 -1.46 0.56
N TYR A 78 5.07 -2.07 0.31
CA TYR A 78 6.13 -2.14 1.32
C TYR A 78 6.78 -0.77 1.57
N ILE A 79 6.98 0.04 0.53
CA ILE A 79 7.50 1.42 0.70
C ILE A 79 6.55 2.24 1.57
N MET A 80 5.24 2.20 1.32
CA MET A 80 4.24 2.86 2.16
C MET A 80 4.28 2.37 3.61
N ALA A 81 4.30 1.06 3.82
CA ALA A 81 4.30 0.46 5.15
C ALA A 81 5.57 0.78 5.95
N LEU A 82 6.74 0.68 5.33
CA LEU A 82 8.02 1.02 5.94
C LEU A 82 8.13 2.52 6.23
N THR A 83 7.65 3.36 5.31
CA THR A 83 7.58 4.82 5.51
C THR A 83 6.66 5.17 6.69
N ALA A 84 5.52 4.50 6.81
CA ALA A 84 4.62 4.64 7.95
C ALA A 84 5.30 4.22 9.28
N GLY A 85 6.19 3.24 9.24
CA GLY A 85 7.06 2.84 10.37
C GLY A 85 8.25 3.77 10.60
N GLY A 86 8.37 4.88 9.87
CA GLY A 86 9.44 5.88 10.04
C GLY A 86 10.71 5.58 9.24
N ILE A 87 10.72 4.60 8.36
CA ILE A 87 11.87 4.23 7.55
C ILE A 87 11.94 5.11 6.29
N ASP A 88 13.12 5.66 6.02
CA ASP A 88 13.41 6.32 4.74
C ASP A 88 13.74 5.25 3.69
N CYS A 89 12.80 4.98 2.77
CA CYS A 89 12.94 3.94 1.77
C CYS A 89 13.97 4.27 0.66
N ALA A 90 14.46 5.50 0.57
CA ALA A 90 15.60 5.84 -0.28
C ALA A 90 16.96 5.35 0.28
N LYS A 91 17.00 4.98 1.57
CA LYS A 91 18.20 4.44 2.26
C LYS A 91 17.81 3.46 3.38
N ALA A 92 16.88 2.57 3.09
CA ALA A 92 16.36 1.61 4.06
C ALA A 92 17.40 0.54 4.42
N GLN A 93 17.50 0.24 5.72
CA GLN A 93 18.27 -0.90 6.18
C GLN A 93 17.44 -2.18 6.02
N ILE A 94 17.74 -2.97 4.99
CA ILE A 94 17.03 -4.22 4.68
C ILE A 94 17.99 -5.40 4.93
N GLY A 95 17.78 -6.07 6.04
CA GLY A 95 18.72 -7.08 6.54
C GLY A 95 20.09 -6.45 6.82
N SER A 96 21.16 -6.95 6.20
CA SER A 96 22.52 -6.45 6.36
C SER A 96 22.93 -5.37 5.37
N LYS A 97 22.03 -4.92 4.49
CA LYS A 97 22.34 -3.99 3.40
C LYS A 97 21.49 -2.72 3.50
N THR A 98 22.13 -1.59 3.20
CA THR A 98 21.38 -0.35 2.91
C THR A 98 20.92 -0.39 1.47
N ARG A 99 19.62 -0.22 1.23
CA ARG A 99 18.99 -0.30 -0.09
C ARG A 99 18.16 0.94 -0.36
N ASN A 100 18.02 1.29 -1.63
CA ASN A 100 17.08 2.30 -2.10
C ASN A 100 15.91 1.59 -2.78
N LEU A 101 14.87 1.30 -2.01
CA LEU A 101 13.70 0.55 -2.50
C LEU A 101 12.93 1.31 -3.58
N VAL A 102 12.99 2.64 -3.55
CA VAL A 102 12.36 3.51 -4.54
C VAL A 102 13.02 3.32 -5.90
N VAL A 103 14.36 3.38 -5.95
CA VAL A 103 15.14 3.14 -7.20
C VAL A 103 14.97 1.70 -7.69
N GLU A 104 14.87 0.74 -6.79
CA GLU A 104 14.65 -0.67 -7.18
C GLU A 104 13.27 -0.87 -7.82
N MET A 105 12.23 -0.25 -7.25
CA MET A 105 10.90 -0.20 -7.83
C MET A 105 10.89 0.46 -9.22
N GLU A 106 11.61 1.59 -9.37
CA GLU A 106 11.72 2.27 -10.67
C GLU A 106 12.38 1.42 -11.75
N LYS A 107 13.47 0.74 -11.40
CA LYS A 107 14.13 -0.17 -12.34
C LYS A 107 13.20 -1.31 -12.79
N LEU A 108 12.34 -1.78 -11.91
CA LEU A 108 11.33 -2.76 -12.28
C LEU A 108 10.30 -2.15 -13.24
N SER A 109 9.91 -0.89 -13.05
CA SER A 109 8.96 -0.19 -13.94
C SER A 109 9.51 0.11 -15.33
N GLU A 110 10.82 0.04 -15.56
CA GLU A 110 11.43 0.16 -16.89
C GLU A 110 11.14 -1.05 -17.78
N THR A 111 10.80 -2.20 -17.18
CA THR A 111 10.58 -3.48 -17.89
C THR A 111 9.21 -4.09 -17.64
N THR A 112 8.40 -3.48 -16.81
CA THR A 112 7.08 -4.00 -16.40
C THR A 112 6.08 -2.86 -16.36
N ASP A 113 5.06 -2.94 -17.20
CA ASP A 113 3.96 -1.98 -17.17
C ASP A 113 3.14 -2.17 -15.90
N PRO A 114 2.74 -1.08 -15.21
CA PRO A 114 1.91 -1.15 -14.02
C PRO A 114 0.51 -1.67 -14.36
N THR A 115 0.02 -2.55 -13.52
CA THR A 115 -1.38 -2.95 -13.52
C THR A 115 -2.26 -1.94 -12.78
N LEU A 116 -3.57 -2.10 -12.88
CA LEU A 116 -4.52 -1.28 -12.13
C LEU A 116 -4.32 -1.40 -10.61
N GLU A 117 -4.04 -2.62 -10.11
CA GLU A 117 -3.73 -2.85 -8.70
C GLU A 117 -2.40 -2.18 -8.30
N ASP A 118 -1.39 -2.22 -9.16
CA ASP A 118 -0.11 -1.54 -8.90
C ASP A 118 -0.33 -0.02 -8.77
N ALA A 119 -1.18 0.59 -9.61
CA ALA A 119 -1.43 2.03 -9.60
C ALA A 119 -1.92 2.53 -8.24
N VAL A 120 -2.77 1.76 -7.55
CA VAL A 120 -3.31 2.09 -6.23
C VAL A 120 -2.21 2.24 -5.17
N TYR A 121 -1.16 1.42 -5.24
CA TYR A 121 -0.05 1.48 -4.30
C TYR A 121 1.08 2.42 -4.75
N LEU A 122 1.25 2.61 -6.06
CA LEU A 122 2.28 3.50 -6.60
C LEU A 122 1.95 4.98 -6.41
N LEU A 123 0.68 5.37 -6.62
CA LEU A 123 0.26 6.77 -6.49
C LEU A 123 0.60 7.40 -5.12
N PRO A 124 0.31 6.76 -3.97
CA PRO A 124 0.73 7.29 -2.68
C PRO A 124 2.24 7.38 -2.49
N VAL A 125 3.01 6.47 -3.10
CA VAL A 125 4.49 6.55 -3.07
C VAL A 125 4.95 7.79 -3.82
N TYR A 126 4.45 8.02 -5.02
CA TYR A 126 4.78 9.20 -5.84
C TYR A 126 4.24 10.51 -5.25
N GLY A 127 3.14 10.46 -4.51
CA GLY A 127 2.60 11.59 -3.75
C GLY A 127 3.44 12.01 -2.54
N ASN A 128 4.41 11.18 -2.12
CA ASN A 128 5.30 11.51 -1.01
C ASN A 128 6.43 12.43 -1.49
N ASP A 129 6.56 13.61 -0.88
CA ASP A 129 7.58 14.60 -1.24
C ASP A 129 9.03 14.08 -1.22
N LYS A 130 9.32 13.06 -0.40
CA LYS A 130 10.63 12.42 -0.33
C LYS A 130 11.01 11.63 -1.59
N TYR A 131 10.01 11.23 -2.40
CA TYR A 131 10.19 10.30 -3.51
C TYR A 131 9.80 10.91 -4.87
N ARG A 132 9.68 12.24 -4.94
CA ARG A 132 9.15 12.97 -6.09
C ARG A 132 9.97 12.93 -7.37
N ASN A 133 11.24 12.57 -7.33
CA ASN A 133 12.11 12.60 -8.51
C ASN A 133 12.29 11.20 -9.10
N ILE A 134 11.21 10.48 -9.24
CA ILE A 134 11.21 9.13 -9.76
C ILE A 134 11.00 9.20 -11.29
N SER A 135 11.90 8.58 -12.06
CA SER A 135 11.80 8.45 -13.52
C SER A 135 11.11 7.14 -13.89
N GLY A 136 10.34 7.10 -14.94
CA GLY A 136 9.67 5.87 -15.43
C GLY A 136 8.17 6.03 -15.45
N VAL A 137 7.45 5.38 -14.52
CA VAL A 137 5.99 5.52 -14.41
C VAL A 137 5.64 6.89 -13.82
N THR A 138 4.79 7.67 -14.48
CA THR A 138 4.38 9.00 -14.00
C THR A 138 3.09 8.93 -13.19
N PRO A 139 2.89 9.82 -12.20
CA PRO A 139 1.61 9.92 -11.49
C PRO A 139 0.43 10.12 -12.43
N GLU A 140 0.60 10.96 -13.46
CA GLU A 140 -0.42 11.23 -14.48
C GLU A 140 -0.80 9.95 -15.22
N GLY A 141 0.17 9.14 -15.66
CA GLY A 141 -0.10 7.87 -16.35
C GLY A 141 -0.81 6.85 -15.45
N LEU A 142 -0.53 6.84 -14.14
CA LEU A 142 -1.24 6.00 -13.18
C LEU A 142 -2.68 6.48 -12.95
N ILE A 143 -2.89 7.78 -12.92
CA ILE A 143 -4.24 8.38 -12.83
C ILE A 143 -5.04 8.03 -14.08
N ASP A 144 -4.45 8.18 -15.28
CA ASP A 144 -5.10 7.83 -16.54
C ASP A 144 -5.48 6.35 -16.57
N LEU A 145 -4.61 5.46 -16.07
CA LEU A 145 -4.90 4.04 -15.93
C LEU A 145 -6.09 3.76 -15.02
N LEU A 146 -6.19 4.45 -13.88
CA LEU A 146 -7.33 4.34 -12.96
C LEU A 146 -8.61 4.88 -13.60
N LEU A 147 -8.57 6.07 -14.21
CA LEU A 147 -9.73 6.69 -14.85
C LEU A 147 -10.26 5.85 -16.02
N ALA A 148 -9.37 5.24 -16.80
CA ALA A 148 -9.76 4.36 -17.90
C ALA A 148 -10.45 3.05 -17.46
N ALA A 149 -10.20 2.62 -16.23
CA ALA A 149 -10.78 1.42 -15.64
C ALA A 149 -12.03 1.67 -14.79
N GLN A 150 -12.35 2.94 -14.53
CA GLN A 150 -13.54 3.32 -13.78
C GLN A 150 -14.74 3.43 -14.72
N ASP A 151 -15.89 2.87 -14.32
CA ASP A 151 -17.14 3.05 -15.04
C ASP A 151 -17.90 4.30 -14.61
N ASP A 152 -19.02 4.59 -15.29
CA ASP A 152 -19.86 5.79 -15.02
C ASP A 152 -20.46 5.79 -13.61
N ASP A 153 -20.60 4.64 -12.97
CA ASP A 153 -21.09 4.49 -11.59
C ASP A 153 -19.97 4.59 -10.55
N GLY A 154 -18.70 4.72 -10.98
CA GLY A 154 -17.52 4.88 -10.13
C GLY A 154 -16.91 3.57 -9.62
N PHE A 155 -17.35 2.42 -10.13
CA PHE A 155 -16.75 1.13 -9.81
C PHE A 155 -15.55 0.82 -10.71
N PHE A 156 -14.62 0.01 -10.18
CA PHE A 156 -13.47 -0.47 -10.92
C PHE A 156 -13.65 -1.93 -11.33
N TRP A 157 -13.40 -2.23 -12.60
CA TRP A 157 -13.41 -3.60 -13.09
C TRP A 157 -12.30 -4.42 -12.47
N ALA A 158 -12.54 -5.70 -12.25
CA ALA A 158 -11.53 -6.62 -11.69
C ALA A 158 -10.33 -6.81 -12.63
N SER A 159 -10.57 -6.68 -13.94
CA SER A 159 -9.56 -6.59 -14.99
C SER A 159 -10.24 -6.01 -16.25
N GLU A 160 -9.47 -5.61 -17.27
CA GLU A 160 -9.99 -5.13 -18.57
C GLU A 160 -10.98 -6.07 -19.28
N LYS A 161 -10.99 -7.35 -18.90
CA LYS A 161 -11.85 -8.40 -19.49
C LYS A 161 -12.82 -9.01 -18.50
N ALA A 162 -12.94 -8.44 -17.31
CA ALA A 162 -13.80 -9.00 -16.28
C ALA A 162 -15.25 -8.53 -16.45
N ASP A 163 -16.18 -9.47 -16.27
CA ASP A 163 -17.63 -9.18 -16.23
C ASP A 163 -18.09 -8.79 -14.81
N THR A 164 -17.14 -8.60 -13.89
CA THR A 164 -17.42 -8.32 -12.48
C THR A 164 -16.52 -7.21 -11.95
N TYR A 165 -17.09 -6.37 -11.07
CA TYR A 165 -16.34 -5.33 -10.36
C TYR A 165 -15.46 -5.90 -9.27
N SER A 166 -14.34 -5.25 -9.04
CA SER A 166 -13.48 -5.55 -7.90
C SER A 166 -13.85 -4.66 -6.72
N ILE A 167 -14.56 -5.21 -5.74
CA ILE A 167 -14.88 -4.50 -4.50
C ILE A 167 -13.61 -4.05 -3.76
N PRO A 168 -12.57 -4.91 -3.60
CA PRO A 168 -11.32 -4.48 -2.98
C PRO A 168 -10.66 -3.32 -3.73
N LEU A 169 -10.57 -3.40 -5.05
CA LEU A 169 -9.94 -2.37 -5.87
C LEU A 169 -10.72 -1.04 -5.82
N THR A 170 -12.06 -1.10 -5.93
CA THR A 170 -12.93 0.09 -5.80
C THR A 170 -12.79 0.76 -4.44
N GLY A 171 -12.56 -0.01 -3.38
CA GLY A 171 -12.33 0.53 -2.04
C GLY A 171 -10.93 1.07 -1.79
N GLN A 172 -9.97 0.79 -2.66
CA GLN A 172 -8.57 1.24 -2.57
C GLN A 172 -8.26 2.43 -3.47
N ALA A 173 -8.91 2.51 -4.64
CA ALA A 173 -8.74 3.59 -5.61
C ALA A 173 -9.52 4.85 -5.21
#